data_7d4487d3bf08f0222f58e819cf3245dc
#
_entry.id   7d4487d3bf08f0222f58e819cf3245dc
#
_cell.length_a   1.000
_cell.length_b   1.000
_cell.length_c   1.000
_cell.angle_alpha   90.00
_cell.angle_beta   90.00
_cell.angle_gamma   90.00
#
_symmetry.space_group_name_H-M   'P 1'
#
loop_
_entity.id
_entity.type
_entity.pdbx_description
1 polymer ?
#
loop_
_entity_poly.entity_id
_entity_poly.type
_entity_poly.pdbx_seq_one_letter_code
_entity_poly.pdbx_strand_id
1 'polypeptide(L)'
;MNKKLMAAAVMCSLMSATAFAANPIPTFDKEAVTTHPYNRTGQQEQQVEGMQGAGELYKPGNTGTEANPAFFVAKVKLTGFTLPDKNGKLAAICKEYEGRSLQMAELQQLISRINEYARTCGYTVAQAIVPPQEVKQGELEIAVYVAKYDDIEIISNESDVADRVLAGYIHKNLQSGAYIIDKPLKMTMNNINDLPGVVARAILAPGSKPGTTKVKVQVLRRPVWNNYVFTDNAGGYYSGRYRYGFNTEINNPGHQGDKIILNGMLTNHDTKNYGARYEAPVGRDGTRWGIGWSQSSYDLNTNSFYNSLGQSRGFSFYGLTPVYRDRMNRVTAIYGYDHRKIKDRLQLKAAGLAGIELTTEKMANVYHAGI
;
A
#
# COMPACT_ATOMS: atom_id res chain seq x y z
N MET A 1 -65.99 -1.06 -11.06
CA MET A 1 -64.61 -1.57 -10.98
C MET A 1 -63.94 -0.85 -9.83
N ASN A 2 -63.44 -1.55 -8.84
CA ASN A 2 -63.04 -0.99 -7.56
C ASN A 2 -61.72 -0.18 -7.71
N LYS A 3 -61.71 1.10 -7.35
CA LYS A 3 -60.54 2.01 -7.48
C LYS A 3 -59.27 1.40 -6.87
N LYS A 4 -59.39 0.57 -5.84
CA LYS A 4 -58.28 -0.16 -5.24
C LYS A 4 -57.71 -1.27 -6.14
N LEU A 5 -58.55 -1.90 -6.94
CA LEU A 5 -58.14 -2.95 -7.90
C LEU A 5 -57.39 -2.34 -9.13
N MET A 6 -57.82 -1.17 -9.54
CA MET A 6 -57.20 -0.42 -10.62
C MET A 6 -55.82 0.14 -10.21
N ALA A 7 -55.71 0.59 -8.96
CA ALA A 7 -54.41 1.01 -8.39
C ALA A 7 -53.45 -0.18 -8.25
N ALA A 8 -53.93 -1.35 -7.86
CA ALA A 8 -53.11 -2.58 -7.80
C ALA A 8 -52.67 -3.09 -9.18
N ALA A 9 -53.54 -3.00 -10.22
CA ALA A 9 -53.18 -3.39 -11.58
C ALA A 9 -52.16 -2.43 -12.21
N VAL A 10 -52.26 -1.12 -11.96
CA VAL A 10 -51.28 -0.12 -12.36
C VAL A 10 -49.93 -0.32 -11.60
N MET A 11 -49.98 -0.74 -10.34
CA MET A 11 -48.79 -1.08 -9.57
C MET A 11 -48.06 -2.33 -10.08
N CYS A 12 -48.77 -3.38 -10.46
CA CYS A 12 -48.16 -4.59 -11.04
C CYS A 12 -47.49 -4.31 -12.39
N SER A 13 -48.07 -3.44 -13.22
CA SER A 13 -47.45 -3.02 -14.48
C SER A 13 -46.28 -2.03 -14.30
N LEU A 14 -46.30 -1.20 -13.29
CA LEU A 14 -45.19 -0.30 -12.92
C LEU A 14 -44.03 -1.03 -12.21
N MET A 15 -44.34 -2.07 -11.42
CA MET A 15 -43.27 -2.86 -10.77
C MET A 15 -42.48 -3.68 -11.79
N SER A 16 -43.07 -4.11 -12.90
CA SER A 16 -42.33 -4.77 -13.99
C SER A 16 -41.46 -3.80 -14.80
N ALA A 17 -41.83 -2.52 -14.87
CA ALA A 17 -41.03 -1.49 -15.54
C ALA A 17 -39.92 -0.89 -14.63
N THR A 18 -40.11 -0.89 -13.29
CA THR A 18 -39.14 -0.38 -12.36
C THR A 18 -37.99 -1.35 -12.07
N ALA A 19 -38.15 -2.65 -12.38
CA ALA A 19 -37.06 -3.62 -12.31
C ALA A 19 -35.91 -3.34 -13.28
N PHE A 20 -36.15 -2.56 -14.34
CA PHE A 20 -35.14 -2.14 -15.32
C PHE A 20 -34.68 -0.68 -15.16
N ALA A 21 -35.32 0.10 -14.31
CA ALA A 21 -34.94 1.50 -14.07
C ALA A 21 -34.32 1.76 -12.70
N ALA A 22 -34.13 0.73 -11.90
CA ALA A 22 -33.24 0.78 -10.76
C ALA A 22 -31.81 0.69 -11.29
N ASN A 23 -31.30 1.78 -11.90
CA ASN A 23 -29.89 2.05 -11.70
C ASN A 23 -29.67 1.90 -10.20
N PRO A 24 -28.79 0.99 -9.76
CA PRO A 24 -28.49 0.90 -8.36
C PRO A 24 -28.20 2.31 -7.92
N ILE A 25 -28.89 2.76 -6.89
CA ILE A 25 -28.48 3.95 -6.13
C ILE A 25 -26.97 3.86 -6.10
N PRO A 26 -26.22 4.89 -6.54
CA PRO A 26 -24.79 4.77 -6.55
C PRO A 26 -24.43 4.30 -5.18
N THR A 27 -24.21 3.00 -5.09
CA THR A 27 -23.64 2.38 -3.92
C THR A 27 -22.44 3.24 -3.69
N PHE A 28 -22.25 3.70 -2.48
CA PHE A 28 -21.07 4.46 -2.11
C PHE A 28 -19.89 3.61 -2.55
N ASP A 29 -19.54 3.80 -3.80
CA ASP A 29 -18.59 2.95 -4.47
C ASP A 29 -17.22 3.38 -3.93
N LYS A 30 -16.63 2.50 -3.13
CA LYS A 30 -15.24 2.67 -2.72
C LYS A 30 -14.37 2.98 -3.93
N GLU A 31 -14.65 2.37 -5.06
CA GLU A 31 -13.92 2.54 -6.30
C GLU A 31 -14.18 3.90 -6.95
N ALA A 32 -15.40 4.42 -6.94
CA ALA A 32 -15.68 5.75 -7.52
C ALA A 32 -14.97 6.88 -6.78
N VAL A 33 -14.71 6.72 -5.48
CA VAL A 33 -13.93 7.69 -4.68
C VAL A 33 -12.43 7.36 -4.71
N THR A 34 -12.04 6.09 -4.88
CA THR A 34 -10.64 5.65 -4.90
C THR A 34 -10.05 5.56 -6.31
N THR A 35 -10.86 5.43 -7.34
CA THR A 35 -10.40 5.31 -8.74
C THR A 35 -10.50 6.60 -9.54
N HIS A 36 -10.80 7.73 -8.93
CA HIS A 36 -10.67 9.01 -9.63
C HIS A 36 -9.22 9.14 -10.14
N PRO A 37 -9.00 9.52 -11.42
CA PRO A 37 -7.65 9.61 -12.00
C PRO A 37 -6.68 10.51 -11.22
N TYR A 38 -7.18 11.39 -10.38
CA TYR A 38 -6.38 12.20 -9.45
C TYR A 38 -5.76 11.40 -8.28
N ASN A 39 -6.30 10.26 -7.89
CA ASN A 39 -5.68 9.42 -6.86
C ASN A 39 -4.47 8.63 -7.36
N ARG A 40 -4.28 8.52 -8.68
CA ARG A 40 -3.08 7.89 -9.27
C ARG A 40 -1.86 8.80 -9.29
N THR A 41 -2.01 10.10 -9.19
CA THR A 41 -0.89 11.06 -9.19
C THR A 41 -0.22 11.26 -7.83
N GLY A 42 -0.81 10.78 -6.74
CA GLY A 42 -0.21 10.86 -5.40
C GLY A 42 0.67 9.67 -5.01
N GLN A 43 0.66 8.61 -5.78
CA GLN A 43 1.53 7.45 -5.58
C GLN A 43 2.48 7.29 -6.77
N GLN A 44 3.20 8.35 -7.13
CA GLN A 44 4.51 8.11 -7.70
C GLN A 44 5.28 7.35 -6.62
N GLU A 45 5.57 6.08 -6.90
CA GLU A 45 6.60 5.33 -6.24
C GLU A 45 7.85 6.21 -6.18
N GLN A 46 7.99 6.95 -5.09
CA GLN A 46 9.31 7.37 -4.72
C GLN A 46 10.02 6.06 -4.41
N GLN A 47 10.75 5.58 -5.43
CA GLN A 47 11.79 4.60 -5.27
C GLN A 47 12.44 4.90 -3.93
N VAL A 48 12.78 3.85 -3.21
CA VAL A 48 13.68 3.92 -2.07
C VAL A 48 15.05 4.40 -2.62
N GLU A 49 15.10 5.65 -3.05
CA GLU A 49 16.31 6.42 -3.31
C GLU A 49 16.90 6.81 -1.95
N GLY A 50 17.42 5.83 -1.26
CA GLY A 50 18.02 6.00 0.04
C GLY A 50 19.07 4.96 0.33
N MET A 51 19.33 4.07 -0.62
CA MET A 51 20.48 3.16 -0.54
C MET A 51 21.73 3.77 -1.19
N GLN A 52 21.91 5.06 -1.11
CA GLN A 52 23.21 5.67 -1.37
C GLN A 52 24.06 5.53 -0.13
N GLY A 53 25.06 4.67 -0.16
CA GLY A 53 26.05 4.55 0.88
C GLY A 53 26.59 3.15 1.18
N ALA A 54 25.88 2.09 0.82
CA ALA A 54 26.35 0.73 1.10
C ALA A 54 27.40 0.21 0.09
N GLY A 55 27.67 0.94 -0.97
CA GLY A 55 28.55 0.53 -2.06
C GLY A 55 29.99 1.02 -1.98
N GLU A 56 30.33 1.93 -1.08
CA GLU A 56 31.67 2.60 -1.08
C GLU A 56 32.49 2.36 0.20
N LEU A 57 32.28 1.27 0.91
CA LEU A 57 33.09 1.00 2.10
C LEU A 57 34.50 0.46 1.82
N TYR A 58 34.83 0.17 0.56
CA TYR A 58 36.19 -0.18 0.16
C TYR A 58 36.42 0.17 -1.31
N LYS A 59 37.05 1.30 -1.59
CA LYS A 59 37.80 1.50 -2.84
C LYS A 59 39.16 0.84 -2.65
N PRO A 60 39.49 -0.24 -3.38
CA PRO A 60 40.85 -0.71 -3.39
C PRO A 60 41.72 0.44 -3.92
N GLY A 61 42.70 0.84 -3.15
CA GLY A 61 43.70 1.83 -3.59
C GLY A 61 44.26 1.41 -4.95
N ASN A 62 44.34 2.38 -5.84
CA ASN A 62 44.89 2.24 -7.17
C ASN A 62 46.41 2.00 -7.01
N THR A 63 46.82 0.75 -6.77
CA THR A 63 48.20 0.35 -6.80
C THR A 63 48.57 0.03 -8.26
N GLY A 64 49.53 0.77 -8.71
CA GLY A 64 50.08 0.89 -10.07
C GLY A 64 50.14 -0.39 -10.92
N THR A 65 50.24 -0.16 -12.17
CA THR A 65 50.53 -1.07 -13.29
C THR A 65 51.81 -1.88 -13.04
N GLU A 66 51.72 -2.89 -12.16
CA GLU A 66 52.66 -3.99 -12.13
C GLU A 66 51.97 -5.25 -12.65
N ALA A 67 52.66 -6.04 -13.49
CA ALA A 67 52.16 -7.29 -14.03
C ALA A 67 51.67 -8.18 -12.90
N ASN A 68 50.35 -8.27 -12.74
CA ASN A 68 49.72 -9.10 -11.71
C ASN A 68 50.04 -10.56 -11.97
N PRO A 69 50.82 -11.24 -11.10
CA PRO A 69 51.16 -12.64 -11.30
C PRO A 69 49.86 -13.46 -11.21
N ALA A 70 49.64 -14.30 -12.24
CA ALA A 70 48.56 -15.27 -12.21
C ALA A 70 48.89 -16.35 -11.16
N PHE A 71 47.92 -16.73 -10.35
CA PHE A 71 48.06 -17.81 -9.37
C PHE A 71 47.05 -18.91 -9.66
N PHE A 72 47.45 -20.18 -9.46
CA PHE A 72 46.61 -21.34 -9.73
C PHE A 72 45.59 -21.52 -8.60
N VAL A 73 44.30 -21.70 -8.94
CA VAL A 73 43.22 -21.99 -8.02
C VAL A 73 42.65 -23.38 -8.34
N ALA A 74 42.93 -24.37 -7.49
CA ALA A 74 42.36 -25.71 -7.62
C ALA A 74 40.91 -25.74 -7.10
N LYS A 75 40.64 -25.02 -6.00
CA LYS A 75 39.33 -24.99 -5.33
C LYS A 75 39.07 -23.67 -4.61
N VAL A 76 37.82 -23.21 -4.70
CA VAL A 76 37.34 -22.04 -3.96
C VAL A 76 36.62 -22.52 -2.68
N LYS A 77 37.07 -22.05 -1.53
CA LYS A 77 36.47 -22.35 -0.23
C LYS A 77 35.80 -21.12 0.33
N LEU A 78 34.49 -21.17 0.51
CA LEU A 78 33.74 -20.12 1.17
C LEU A 78 33.74 -20.33 2.68
N THR A 79 34.08 -19.28 3.42
CA THR A 79 34.10 -19.29 4.90
C THR A 79 33.27 -18.12 5.45
N GLY A 80 33.06 -18.09 6.76
CA GLY A 80 32.25 -17.05 7.39
C GLY A 80 30.77 -17.35 7.34
N PHE A 81 29.96 -16.44 6.77
CA PHE A 81 28.52 -16.62 6.68
C PHE A 81 28.13 -17.59 5.55
N THR A 82 27.37 -18.62 5.87
CA THR A 82 26.86 -19.58 4.86
C THR A 82 25.67 -18.99 4.11
N LEU A 83 25.89 -18.61 2.86
CA LEU A 83 24.82 -18.17 1.98
C LEU A 83 23.92 -19.36 1.57
N PRO A 84 22.59 -19.19 1.52
CA PRO A 84 21.70 -20.23 1.06
C PRO A 84 21.90 -20.49 -0.43
N ASP A 85 22.22 -21.74 -0.81
CA ASP A 85 22.39 -22.16 -2.22
C ASP A 85 21.40 -23.26 -2.58
N LYS A 86 20.12 -22.91 -2.70
CA LYS A 86 19.03 -23.87 -3.00
C LYS A 86 19.09 -24.45 -4.41
N ASN A 87 19.75 -23.76 -5.35
CA ASN A 87 19.75 -24.12 -6.77
C ASN A 87 21.16 -24.44 -7.30
N GLY A 88 22.16 -24.56 -6.46
CA GLY A 88 23.56 -24.81 -6.86
C GLY A 88 24.21 -23.66 -7.63
N LYS A 89 23.60 -22.47 -7.65
CA LYS A 89 24.11 -21.31 -8.38
C LYS A 89 25.41 -20.77 -7.80
N LEU A 90 25.52 -20.70 -6.47
CA LEU A 90 26.73 -20.24 -5.80
C LEU A 90 27.88 -21.20 -6.06
N ALA A 91 27.63 -22.50 -5.95
CA ALA A 91 28.60 -23.55 -6.28
C ALA A 91 29.04 -23.47 -7.76
N ALA A 92 28.10 -23.23 -8.68
CA ALA A 92 28.41 -23.04 -10.09
C ALA A 92 29.31 -21.82 -10.34
N ILE A 93 29.02 -20.68 -9.66
CA ILE A 93 29.86 -19.47 -9.74
C ILE A 93 31.30 -19.79 -9.29
N CYS A 94 31.47 -20.48 -8.16
CA CYS A 94 32.81 -20.84 -7.67
C CYS A 94 33.51 -21.79 -8.63
N LYS A 95 32.82 -22.79 -9.16
CA LYS A 95 33.36 -23.81 -10.06
C LYS A 95 33.90 -23.24 -11.37
N GLU A 96 33.34 -22.14 -11.90
CA GLU A 96 33.85 -21.47 -13.11
C GLU A 96 35.28 -20.93 -12.93
N TYR A 97 35.71 -20.71 -11.71
CA TYR A 97 37.03 -20.16 -11.37
C TYR A 97 37.99 -21.22 -10.78
N GLU A 98 37.57 -22.45 -10.66
CA GLU A 98 38.40 -23.58 -10.20
C GLU A 98 39.16 -24.27 -11.34
N GLY A 99 40.30 -24.90 -11.01
CA GLY A 99 41.10 -25.66 -11.94
C GLY A 99 41.91 -24.85 -12.94
N ARG A 100 42.07 -23.53 -12.73
CA ARG A 100 42.80 -22.64 -13.65
C ARG A 100 43.57 -21.56 -12.92
N SER A 101 44.51 -20.90 -13.65
CA SER A 101 45.21 -19.74 -13.14
C SER A 101 44.35 -18.50 -13.28
N LEU A 102 44.22 -17.74 -12.18
CA LEU A 102 43.45 -16.49 -12.10
C LEU A 102 44.38 -15.30 -12.02
N GLN A 103 44.00 -14.23 -12.71
CA GLN A 103 44.56 -12.90 -12.52
C GLN A 103 43.76 -12.14 -11.41
N MET A 104 44.34 -11.07 -10.87
CA MET A 104 43.68 -10.25 -9.83
C MET A 104 42.33 -9.69 -10.30
N ALA A 105 42.22 -9.32 -11.59
CA ALA A 105 40.97 -8.85 -12.17
C ALA A 105 39.87 -9.91 -12.16
N GLU A 106 40.21 -11.17 -12.43
CA GLU A 106 39.27 -12.29 -12.40
C GLU A 106 38.84 -12.64 -10.96
N LEU A 107 39.76 -12.49 -10.00
CA LEU A 107 39.44 -12.62 -8.58
C LEU A 107 38.43 -11.57 -8.14
N GLN A 108 38.59 -10.32 -8.56
CA GLN A 108 37.63 -9.23 -8.29
C GLN A 108 36.27 -9.52 -8.95
N GLN A 109 36.24 -10.09 -10.13
CA GLN A 109 35.01 -10.53 -10.79
C GLN A 109 34.31 -11.63 -9.99
N LEU A 110 35.03 -12.64 -9.50
CA LEU A 110 34.48 -13.70 -8.64
C LEU A 110 33.87 -13.09 -7.37
N ILE A 111 34.58 -12.21 -6.68
CA ILE A 111 34.09 -11.52 -5.48
C ILE A 111 32.83 -10.73 -5.80
N SER A 112 32.80 -10.00 -6.90
CA SER A 112 31.62 -9.21 -7.33
C SER A 112 30.42 -10.11 -7.60
N ARG A 113 30.60 -11.25 -8.27
CA ARG A 113 29.52 -12.22 -8.52
C ARG A 113 28.99 -12.87 -7.25
N ILE A 114 29.87 -13.18 -6.28
CA ILE A 114 29.44 -13.67 -4.95
C ILE A 114 28.62 -12.61 -4.21
N ASN A 115 29.06 -11.35 -4.25
CA ASN A 115 28.34 -10.24 -3.63
C ASN A 115 26.97 -10.01 -4.32
N GLU A 116 26.91 -10.09 -5.62
CA GLU A 116 25.64 -9.98 -6.37
C GLU A 116 24.71 -11.14 -6.01
N TYR A 117 25.25 -12.37 -5.94
CA TYR A 117 24.47 -13.51 -5.51
C TYR A 117 23.91 -13.34 -4.09
N ALA A 118 24.72 -12.85 -3.15
CA ALA A 118 24.27 -12.56 -1.78
C ALA A 118 23.11 -11.54 -1.77
N ARG A 119 23.18 -10.51 -2.61
CA ARG A 119 22.08 -9.53 -2.79
C ARG A 119 20.82 -10.18 -3.34
N THR A 120 20.93 -11.11 -4.31
CA THR A 120 19.76 -11.86 -4.82
C THR A 120 19.11 -12.74 -3.76
N CYS A 121 19.91 -13.20 -2.79
CA CYS A 121 19.43 -13.93 -1.60
C CYS A 121 18.80 -13.03 -0.52
N GLY A 122 18.82 -11.69 -0.76
CA GLY A 122 18.22 -10.71 0.16
C GLY A 122 19.21 -10.16 1.21
N TYR A 123 20.50 -10.43 1.11
CA TYR A 123 21.52 -9.89 2.00
C TYR A 123 22.13 -8.63 1.39
N THR A 124 21.46 -7.49 1.55
CA THR A 124 21.85 -6.22 0.92
C THR A 124 23.23 -5.73 1.38
N VAL A 125 23.59 -5.98 2.65
CA VAL A 125 24.86 -5.58 3.24
C VAL A 125 25.72 -6.84 3.48
N ALA A 126 25.97 -7.58 2.39
CA ALA A 126 26.90 -8.69 2.36
C ALA A 126 28.18 -8.27 1.62
N GLN A 127 29.33 -8.74 2.09
CA GLN A 127 30.63 -8.51 1.48
C GLN A 127 31.47 -9.77 1.51
N ALA A 128 31.87 -10.25 0.35
CA ALA A 128 32.91 -11.26 0.20
C ALA A 128 34.27 -10.57 0.14
N ILE A 129 35.21 -11.06 0.91
CA ILE A 129 36.60 -10.57 0.92
C ILE A 129 37.56 -11.74 0.88
N VAL A 130 38.73 -11.52 0.34
CA VAL A 130 39.84 -12.48 0.42
C VAL A 130 40.71 -12.08 1.61
N PRO A 131 40.74 -12.87 2.67
CA PRO A 131 41.65 -12.58 3.78
C PRO A 131 43.11 -12.69 3.31
N PRO A 132 44.07 -12.03 3.99
CA PRO A 132 45.49 -12.25 3.72
C PRO A 132 45.82 -13.74 3.86
N GLN A 133 46.24 -14.36 2.77
CA GLN A 133 46.50 -15.79 2.73
C GLN A 133 47.59 -16.14 1.70
N GLU A 134 48.28 -17.25 1.93
CA GLU A 134 49.07 -17.92 0.94
C GLU A 134 48.19 -19.02 0.31
N VAL A 135 48.04 -19.03 -1.01
CA VAL A 135 47.27 -20.06 -1.72
C VAL A 135 48.07 -21.35 -1.70
N LYS A 136 47.92 -22.12 -0.62
CA LYS A 136 48.58 -23.44 -0.45
C LYS A 136 47.77 -24.53 -1.16
N GLN A 137 48.43 -25.33 -1.96
CA GLN A 137 47.80 -26.43 -2.72
C GLN A 137 46.66 -25.95 -3.66
N GLY A 138 46.62 -24.67 -4.04
CA GLY A 138 45.59 -24.10 -4.90
C GLY A 138 44.23 -23.85 -4.21
N GLU A 139 44.13 -23.93 -2.87
CA GLU A 139 42.91 -23.55 -2.17
C GLU A 139 42.84 -22.04 -1.97
N LEU A 140 41.79 -21.41 -2.55
CA LEU A 140 41.47 -19.99 -2.38
C LEU A 140 40.34 -19.85 -1.37
N GLU A 141 40.62 -19.24 -0.23
CA GLU A 141 39.62 -18.93 0.79
C GLU A 141 38.99 -17.57 0.51
N ILE A 142 37.66 -17.50 0.48
CA ILE A 142 36.89 -16.26 0.40
C ILE A 142 35.94 -16.23 1.59
N ALA A 143 36.13 -15.22 2.45
CA ALA A 143 35.28 -15.01 3.61
C ALA A 143 34.06 -14.15 3.26
N VAL A 144 32.88 -14.66 3.54
CA VAL A 144 31.62 -13.95 3.34
C VAL A 144 31.17 -13.37 4.68
N TYR A 145 31.01 -12.07 4.72
CA TYR A 145 30.47 -11.34 5.87
C TYR A 145 29.10 -10.77 5.55
N VAL A 146 28.15 -10.94 6.44
CA VAL A 146 26.83 -10.31 6.39
C VAL A 146 26.69 -9.43 7.60
N ALA A 147 26.38 -8.16 7.38
CA ALA A 147 26.26 -7.20 8.46
C ALA A 147 25.06 -7.50 9.36
N LYS A 148 25.21 -7.23 10.65
CA LYS A 148 24.15 -7.28 11.65
C LYS A 148 23.70 -5.86 12.01
N TYR A 149 22.44 -5.72 12.44
CA TYR A 149 21.96 -4.50 13.01
C TYR A 149 22.73 -4.18 14.30
N ASP A 150 23.37 -3.01 14.38
CA ASP A 150 23.97 -2.48 15.59
C ASP A 150 22.89 -1.75 16.39
N ASP A 151 22.52 -0.58 15.92
CA ASP A 151 21.50 0.26 16.50
C ASP A 151 20.52 0.72 15.42
N ILE A 152 19.27 0.96 15.82
CA ILE A 152 18.21 1.39 14.92
C ILE A 152 17.53 2.57 15.58
N GLU A 153 17.83 3.77 15.10
CA GLU A 153 17.40 5.03 15.69
C GLU A 153 16.58 5.89 14.71
N ILE A 154 15.63 6.62 15.25
CA ILE A 154 14.94 7.70 14.54
C ILE A 154 15.75 8.97 14.75
N ILE A 155 16.47 9.42 13.71
CA ILE A 155 17.35 10.60 13.80
C ILE A 155 16.60 11.92 13.67
N SER A 156 15.48 11.91 12.95
CA SER A 156 14.56 13.05 12.88
C SER A 156 13.14 12.57 12.59
N ASN A 157 12.17 13.20 13.23
CA ASN A 157 10.75 13.02 12.97
C ASN A 157 10.11 14.39 12.78
N GLU A 158 9.92 14.79 11.53
CA GLU A 158 9.22 16.01 11.14
C GLU A 158 7.72 15.78 10.96
N SER A 159 7.26 14.52 11.00
CA SER A 159 5.85 14.18 10.87
C SER A 159 5.10 14.43 12.19
N ASP A 160 3.76 14.48 12.09
CA ASP A 160 2.91 14.59 13.28
C ASP A 160 2.64 13.20 13.92
N VAL A 161 3.24 12.11 13.43
CA VAL A 161 3.10 10.78 14.03
C VAL A 161 3.98 10.66 15.25
N ALA A 162 3.44 10.17 16.35
CA ALA A 162 4.18 10.00 17.59
C ALA A 162 5.35 8.99 17.44
N ASP A 163 6.52 9.32 17.99
CA ASP A 163 7.73 8.48 17.91
C ASP A 163 7.49 7.05 18.41
N ARG A 164 6.67 6.88 19.44
CA ARG A 164 6.29 5.56 19.97
C ARG A 164 5.62 4.67 18.93
N VAL A 165 4.86 5.27 17.98
CA VAL A 165 4.18 4.54 16.91
C VAL A 165 5.21 4.07 15.90
N LEU A 166 6.08 4.98 15.45
CA LEU A 166 7.16 4.71 14.50
C LEU A 166 8.14 3.66 15.06
N ALA A 167 8.62 3.87 16.29
CA ALA A 167 9.51 2.93 16.98
C ALA A 167 8.90 1.53 17.06
N GLY A 168 7.60 1.46 17.29
CA GLY A 168 6.93 0.17 17.33
C GLY A 168 6.87 -0.56 15.98
N TYR A 169 6.76 0.13 14.85
CA TYR A 169 6.88 -0.49 13.52
C TYR A 169 8.30 -1.00 13.28
N ILE A 170 9.30 -0.22 13.71
CA ILE A 170 10.70 -0.55 13.59
C ILE A 170 11.02 -1.80 14.40
N HIS A 171 10.77 -1.78 15.70
CA HIS A 171 11.17 -2.86 16.61
C HIS A 171 10.40 -4.16 16.43
N LYS A 172 9.23 -4.14 15.74
CA LYS A 172 8.53 -5.37 15.41
C LYS A 172 9.33 -6.29 14.49
N ASN A 173 10.02 -5.72 13.51
CA ASN A 173 10.63 -6.50 12.44
C ASN A 173 12.15 -6.42 12.42
N LEU A 174 12.73 -5.38 13.04
CA LEU A 174 14.16 -5.10 13.04
C LEU A 174 14.67 -5.19 14.48
N GLN A 175 15.59 -6.12 14.71
CA GLN A 175 16.17 -6.36 16.03
C GLN A 175 17.69 -6.18 15.99
N SER A 176 18.25 -5.48 16.99
CA SER A 176 19.70 -5.36 17.15
C SER A 176 20.35 -6.75 17.27
N GLY A 177 21.49 -6.95 16.61
CA GLY A 177 22.20 -8.21 16.55
C GLY A 177 21.70 -9.20 15.48
N ALA A 178 20.52 -9.00 14.88
CA ALA A 178 20.03 -9.80 13.77
C ALA A 178 20.75 -9.42 12.47
N TYR A 179 20.84 -10.36 11.52
CA TYR A 179 21.38 -10.08 10.20
C TYR A 179 20.48 -9.12 9.40
N ILE A 180 21.11 -8.23 8.64
CA ILE A 180 20.37 -7.29 7.78
C ILE A 180 19.86 -8.03 6.56
N ILE A 181 18.54 -8.23 6.53
CA ILE A 181 17.82 -8.85 5.42
C ILE A 181 16.93 -7.78 4.78
N ASP A 182 16.94 -7.73 3.46
CA ASP A 182 16.24 -6.74 2.65
C ASP A 182 14.72 -6.73 2.91
N LYS A 183 14.09 -7.91 2.96
CA LYS A 183 12.64 -8.04 3.09
C LYS A 183 12.07 -7.41 4.38
N PRO A 184 12.56 -7.73 5.59
CA PRO A 184 12.07 -7.08 6.83
C PRO A 184 12.30 -5.58 6.83
N LEU A 185 13.46 -5.10 6.35
CA LEU A 185 13.76 -3.67 6.28
C LEU A 185 12.79 -2.93 5.35
N LYS A 186 12.60 -3.44 4.13
CA LYS A 186 11.64 -2.88 3.17
C LYS A 186 10.21 -2.93 3.67
N MET A 187 9.78 -4.04 4.27
CA MET A 187 8.44 -4.13 4.86
C MET A 187 8.22 -3.07 5.94
N THR A 188 9.19 -2.90 6.82
CA THR A 188 9.10 -1.89 7.89
C THR A 188 8.99 -0.49 7.30
N MET A 189 9.87 -0.12 6.37
CA MET A 189 9.82 1.19 5.72
C MET A 189 8.52 1.40 4.94
N ASN A 190 8.05 0.38 4.24
CA ASN A 190 6.78 0.45 3.53
C ASN A 190 5.59 0.63 4.47
N ASN A 191 5.54 -0.09 5.60
CA ASN A 191 4.47 0.03 6.57
C ASN A 191 4.44 1.43 7.21
N ILE A 192 5.61 2.02 7.46
CA ILE A 192 5.70 3.41 7.95
C ILE A 192 5.26 4.38 6.85
N ASN A 193 5.68 4.19 5.61
CA ASN A 193 5.29 5.03 4.46
C ASN A 193 3.80 4.92 4.09
N ASP A 194 3.13 3.85 4.51
CA ASP A 194 1.67 3.70 4.36
C ASP A 194 0.88 4.48 5.42
N LEU A 195 1.55 5.01 6.43
CA LEU A 195 0.91 5.91 7.40
C LEU A 195 0.59 7.26 6.74
N PRO A 196 -0.62 7.78 6.90
CA PRO A 196 -1.00 9.09 6.38
C PRO A 196 -0.10 10.21 6.93
N GLY A 197 0.32 11.11 6.07
CA GLY A 197 1.12 12.25 6.47
C GLY A 197 2.62 11.98 6.68
N VAL A 198 3.13 10.81 6.26
CA VAL A 198 4.51 10.36 6.53
C VAL A 198 5.28 10.00 5.25
N VAL A 199 6.57 10.33 5.23
CA VAL A 199 7.58 9.75 4.35
C VAL A 199 8.77 9.34 5.18
N ALA A 200 9.08 8.05 5.25
CA ALA A 200 10.23 7.54 5.97
C ALA A 200 11.31 7.05 5.01
N ARG A 201 12.57 7.33 5.36
CA ARG A 201 13.77 6.89 4.66
C ARG A 201 14.69 6.20 5.64
N ALA A 202 15.30 5.08 5.26
CA ALA A 202 16.34 4.41 6.02
C ALA A 202 17.70 4.71 5.42
N ILE A 203 18.63 5.16 6.25
CA ILE A 203 20.02 5.41 5.92
C ILE A 203 20.87 4.37 6.65
N LEU A 204 21.67 3.62 5.91
CA LEU A 204 22.60 2.65 6.47
C LEU A 204 23.94 3.33 6.71
N ALA A 205 24.47 3.23 7.92
CA ALA A 205 25.75 3.79 8.33
C ALA A 205 26.62 2.72 9.00
N PRO A 206 27.95 2.83 8.98
CA PRO A 206 28.82 1.93 9.71
C PRO A 206 28.44 1.83 11.19
N GLY A 207 28.43 0.61 11.72
CA GLY A 207 28.15 0.35 13.13
C GLY A 207 29.33 0.63 14.04
N SER A 208 29.12 0.45 15.33
CA SER A 208 30.15 0.64 16.36
C SER A 208 31.22 -0.47 16.38
N LYS A 209 30.88 -1.64 15.84
CA LYS A 209 31.75 -2.82 15.74
C LYS A 209 31.91 -3.25 14.28
N PRO A 210 33.08 -3.83 13.92
CA PRO A 210 33.25 -4.43 12.59
C PRO A 210 32.14 -5.44 12.30
N GLY A 211 31.60 -5.42 11.06
CA GLY A 211 30.50 -6.30 10.65
C GLY A 211 29.13 -5.91 11.17
N THR A 212 28.98 -4.72 11.77
CA THR A 212 27.69 -4.17 12.18
C THR A 212 27.34 -2.91 11.39
N THR A 213 26.04 -2.60 11.29
CA THR A 213 25.52 -1.44 10.57
C THR A 213 24.41 -0.80 11.40
N LYS A 214 24.49 0.51 11.56
CA LYS A 214 23.43 1.33 12.15
C LYS A 214 22.39 1.64 11.09
N VAL A 215 21.11 1.60 11.48
CA VAL A 215 20.01 2.04 10.64
C VAL A 215 19.45 3.33 11.21
N LYS A 216 19.64 4.42 10.47
CA LYS A 216 19.14 5.74 10.80
C LYS A 216 17.86 5.99 10.02
N VAL A 217 16.73 6.15 10.73
CA VAL A 217 15.44 6.42 10.12
C VAL A 217 15.16 7.92 10.19
N GLN A 218 14.96 8.51 9.03
CA GLN A 218 14.51 9.89 8.91
C GLN A 218 13.03 9.88 8.47
N VAL A 219 12.21 10.63 9.19
CA VAL A 219 10.77 10.72 8.91
C VAL A 219 10.43 12.16 8.57
N LEU A 220 9.92 12.35 7.36
CA LEU A 220 9.53 13.64 6.80
C LEU A 220 8.01 13.76 6.81
N ARG A 221 7.52 15.00 6.86
CA ARG A 221 6.10 15.33 6.83
C ARG A 221 5.55 15.35 5.41
N ARG A 222 4.35 14.79 5.22
CA ARG A 222 3.49 15.05 4.08
C ARG A 222 2.35 16.01 4.46
N PRO A 223 1.67 16.60 3.48
CA PRO A 223 0.53 17.48 3.77
C PRO A 223 -0.50 16.80 4.66
N VAL A 224 -0.94 17.52 5.69
CA VAL A 224 -1.99 17.07 6.62
C VAL A 224 -3.34 17.04 5.91
N TRP A 225 -3.58 17.97 5.01
CA TRP A 225 -4.83 18.12 4.27
C TRP A 225 -4.63 17.79 2.81
N ASN A 226 -5.51 16.96 2.27
CA ASN A 226 -5.63 16.70 0.85
C ASN A 226 -7.08 16.94 0.44
N ASN A 227 -7.32 18.05 -0.25
CA ASN A 227 -8.66 18.50 -0.59
C ASN A 227 -8.79 18.65 -2.09
N TYR A 228 -9.90 18.21 -2.63
CA TYR A 228 -10.29 18.58 -3.98
C TYR A 228 -11.79 18.86 -4.07
N VAL A 229 -12.13 19.74 -4.98
CA VAL A 229 -13.51 19.99 -5.40
C VAL A 229 -13.63 19.60 -6.86
N PHE A 230 -14.80 19.14 -7.27
CA PHE A 230 -15.05 18.78 -8.65
C PHE A 230 -16.42 19.22 -9.11
N THR A 231 -16.54 19.44 -10.40
CA THR A 231 -17.80 19.61 -11.10
C THR A 231 -17.73 18.85 -12.41
N ASP A 232 -18.78 18.15 -12.75
CA ASP A 232 -18.90 17.42 -14.01
C ASP A 232 -20.35 17.30 -14.47
N ASN A 233 -20.55 16.75 -15.66
CA ASN A 233 -21.85 16.49 -16.27
C ASN A 233 -22.15 15.00 -16.46
N ALA A 234 -21.49 14.12 -15.68
CA ALA A 234 -21.64 12.67 -15.78
C ALA A 234 -22.81 12.11 -14.96
N GLY A 235 -23.64 12.95 -14.37
CA GLY A 235 -24.84 12.55 -13.66
C GLY A 235 -25.96 12.04 -14.58
N GLY A 236 -26.90 11.29 -14.01
CA GLY A 236 -28.05 10.76 -14.72
C GLY A 236 -29.08 11.84 -15.10
N TYR A 237 -29.86 11.59 -16.16
CA TYR A 237 -30.87 12.53 -16.63
C TYR A 237 -31.91 12.88 -15.54
N TYR A 238 -32.38 11.90 -14.79
CA TYR A 238 -33.39 12.09 -13.74
C TYR A 238 -32.82 12.49 -12.38
N SER A 239 -31.58 12.08 -12.06
CA SER A 239 -30.93 12.33 -10.78
C SER A 239 -30.11 13.62 -10.76
N GLY A 240 -30.03 14.28 -11.90
CA GLY A 240 -29.25 15.51 -12.09
C GLY A 240 -27.96 15.27 -12.85
N ARG A 241 -27.89 15.91 -14.03
CA ARG A 241 -26.77 15.75 -14.96
C ARG A 241 -25.50 16.42 -14.45
N TYR A 242 -25.62 17.60 -13.85
CA TYR A 242 -24.48 18.33 -13.32
C TYR A 242 -24.26 17.96 -11.87
N ARG A 243 -23.03 17.56 -11.55
CA ARG A 243 -22.62 17.18 -10.21
C ARG A 243 -21.57 18.16 -9.68
N TYR A 244 -21.68 18.48 -8.41
CA TYR A 244 -20.75 19.34 -7.67
C TYR A 244 -20.34 18.61 -6.42
N GLY A 245 -19.05 18.45 -6.17
CA GLY A 245 -18.64 17.70 -5.00
C GLY A 245 -17.30 18.12 -4.44
N PHE A 246 -17.02 17.59 -3.25
CA PHE A 246 -15.74 17.77 -2.59
C PHE A 246 -15.31 16.45 -1.93
N ASN A 247 -14.02 16.31 -1.75
CA ASN A 247 -13.43 15.31 -0.89
C ASN A 247 -12.31 15.97 -0.07
N THR A 248 -12.27 15.66 1.21
CA THR A 248 -11.29 16.15 2.16
C THR A 248 -10.70 15.00 2.92
N GLU A 249 -9.39 14.84 2.85
CA GLU A 249 -8.64 13.90 3.66
C GLU A 249 -7.82 14.66 4.70
N ILE A 250 -7.97 14.27 5.95
CA ILE A 250 -7.20 14.81 7.07
C ILE A 250 -6.28 13.68 7.53
N ASN A 251 -4.99 13.85 7.31
CA ASN A 251 -3.98 12.88 7.65
C ASN A 251 -3.51 13.06 9.10
N ASN A 252 -3.51 11.97 9.84
CA ASN A 252 -2.95 11.84 11.18
C ASN A 252 -3.56 12.78 12.25
N PRO A 253 -4.90 12.96 12.31
CA PRO A 253 -5.52 13.83 13.31
C PRO A 253 -5.28 13.37 14.75
N GLY A 254 -5.10 12.06 14.99
CA GLY A 254 -4.84 11.48 16.32
C GLY A 254 -3.36 11.19 16.59
N HIS A 255 -2.43 11.64 15.75
CA HIS A 255 -0.98 11.41 15.91
C HIS A 255 -0.55 9.92 15.94
N GLN A 256 -1.41 9.03 15.39
CA GLN A 256 -1.17 7.58 15.39
C GLN A 256 -1.10 6.97 13.98
N GLY A 257 -1.06 7.83 12.94
CA GLY A 257 -1.12 7.40 11.55
C GLY A 257 -2.54 7.06 11.11
N ASP A 258 -3.51 7.71 11.69
CA ASP A 258 -4.92 7.64 11.38
C ASP A 258 -5.31 8.63 10.27
N LYS A 259 -6.53 8.50 9.75
CA LYS A 259 -7.04 9.35 8.67
C LYS A 259 -8.54 9.56 8.80
N ILE A 260 -8.98 10.80 8.59
CA ILE A 260 -10.39 11.14 8.40
C ILE A 260 -10.60 11.45 6.91
N ILE A 261 -11.68 10.96 6.34
CA ILE A 261 -12.11 11.26 4.98
C ILE A 261 -13.54 11.78 5.05
N LEU A 262 -13.74 12.98 4.51
CA LEU A 262 -15.06 13.60 4.37
C LEU A 262 -15.33 13.79 2.89
N ASN A 263 -16.50 13.44 2.44
CA ASN A 263 -16.91 13.66 1.07
C ASN A 263 -18.36 14.14 0.99
N GLY A 264 -18.64 14.93 -0.03
CA GLY A 264 -19.99 15.39 -0.34
C GLY A 264 -20.18 15.58 -1.83
N MET A 265 -21.39 15.33 -2.30
CA MET A 265 -21.79 15.57 -3.68
C MET A 265 -23.24 16.06 -3.72
N LEU A 266 -23.50 17.03 -4.56
CA LEU A 266 -24.82 17.56 -4.88
C LEU A 266 -25.02 17.49 -6.39
N THR A 267 -26.27 17.35 -6.84
CA THR A 267 -26.62 17.49 -8.25
C THR A 267 -27.63 18.61 -8.45
N ASN A 268 -27.80 19.03 -9.70
CA ASN A 268 -28.81 20.03 -10.09
C ASN A 268 -30.28 19.55 -9.99
N HIS A 269 -30.51 18.25 -9.63
CA HIS A 269 -31.83 17.68 -9.36
C HIS A 269 -31.93 17.13 -7.93
N ASP A 270 -31.36 17.84 -6.94
CA ASP A 270 -31.47 17.54 -5.51
C ASP A 270 -31.01 16.16 -5.05
N THR A 271 -30.22 15.44 -5.87
CA THR A 271 -29.49 14.28 -5.38
C THR A 271 -28.33 14.73 -4.50
N LYS A 272 -28.26 14.19 -3.29
CA LYS A 272 -27.27 14.56 -2.27
C LYS A 272 -26.60 13.31 -1.73
N ASN A 273 -25.27 13.32 -1.66
CA ASN A 273 -24.48 12.26 -1.05
C ASN A 273 -23.48 12.86 -0.06
N TYR A 274 -23.40 12.33 1.14
CA TYR A 274 -22.45 12.72 2.16
C TYR A 274 -21.84 11.49 2.77
N GLY A 275 -20.58 11.56 3.11
CA GLY A 275 -19.88 10.48 3.80
C GLY A 275 -18.79 11.00 4.70
N ALA A 276 -18.59 10.27 5.78
CA ALA A 276 -17.49 10.46 6.70
C ALA A 276 -16.88 9.09 7.02
N ARG A 277 -15.56 8.98 6.99
CA ARG A 277 -14.83 7.76 7.36
C ARG A 277 -13.66 8.10 8.25
N TYR A 278 -13.39 7.23 9.18
CA TYR A 278 -12.19 7.25 10.00
C TYR A 278 -11.46 5.92 9.84
N GLU A 279 -10.18 5.99 9.59
CA GLU A 279 -9.30 4.83 9.46
C GLU A 279 -8.12 4.97 10.41
N ALA A 280 -7.79 3.89 11.13
CA ALA A 280 -6.63 3.84 12.00
C ALA A 280 -5.81 2.56 11.77
N PRO A 281 -4.48 2.61 11.93
CA PRO A 281 -3.66 1.41 11.94
C PRO A 281 -3.97 0.56 13.16
N VAL A 282 -4.05 -0.77 12.94
CA VAL A 282 -4.25 -1.75 14.00
C VAL A 282 -3.08 -2.72 13.97
N GLY A 283 -2.39 -2.84 15.08
CA GLY A 283 -1.13 -3.57 15.09
C GLY A 283 0.00 -2.81 14.39
N ARG A 284 0.97 -3.54 13.82
CA ARG A 284 2.18 -2.97 13.22
C ARG A 284 2.62 -3.72 11.96
N ASP A 285 1.66 -4.33 11.28
CA ASP A 285 1.85 -5.09 10.05
C ASP A 285 1.31 -4.36 8.81
N GLY A 286 0.82 -3.12 9.00
CA GLY A 286 0.18 -2.33 7.96
C GLY A 286 -1.33 -2.54 7.88
N THR A 287 -1.91 -3.39 8.75
CA THR A 287 -3.37 -3.54 8.84
C THR A 287 -4.01 -2.24 9.34
N ARG A 288 -5.11 -1.86 8.71
CA ARG A 288 -5.92 -0.69 9.07
C ARG A 288 -7.37 -1.11 9.25
N TRP A 289 -8.02 -0.56 10.24
CA TRP A 289 -9.46 -0.68 10.40
C TRP A 289 -10.12 0.67 10.17
N GLY A 290 -11.32 0.62 9.62
CA GLY A 290 -12.10 1.80 9.35
C GLY A 290 -13.55 1.66 9.74
N ILE A 291 -14.10 2.78 10.17
CA ILE A 291 -15.55 2.97 10.35
C ILE A 291 -16.01 4.05 9.39
N GLY A 292 -17.20 3.90 8.87
CA GLY A 292 -17.76 4.85 7.93
C GLY A 292 -19.25 5.09 8.17
N TRP A 293 -19.67 6.29 7.86
CA TRP A 293 -21.05 6.68 7.78
C TRP A 293 -21.32 7.31 6.41
N SER A 294 -22.48 7.00 5.84
CA SER A 294 -22.90 7.59 4.58
C SER A 294 -24.40 7.89 4.59
N GLN A 295 -24.77 8.95 3.93
CA GLN A 295 -26.16 9.31 3.67
C GLN A 295 -26.30 9.76 2.22
N SER A 296 -27.28 9.20 1.53
CA SER A 296 -27.68 9.67 0.21
C SER A 296 -29.17 9.95 0.18
N SER A 297 -29.56 10.94 -0.61
CA SER A 297 -30.96 11.23 -0.91
C SER A 297 -31.08 11.58 -2.38
N TYR A 298 -32.19 11.23 -2.98
CA TYR A 298 -32.50 11.57 -4.36
C TYR A 298 -33.97 11.96 -4.49
N ASP A 299 -34.22 12.85 -5.46
CA ASP A 299 -35.53 13.21 -5.95
C ASP A 299 -35.50 13.02 -7.47
N LEU A 300 -36.15 11.95 -7.94
CA LEU A 300 -36.21 11.61 -9.35
C LEU A 300 -37.59 12.07 -9.89
N ASN A 301 -37.61 13.26 -10.45
CA ASN A 301 -38.78 13.79 -11.12
C ASN A 301 -38.92 13.12 -12.50
N THR A 302 -39.36 11.84 -12.50
CA THR A 302 -39.27 10.94 -13.66
C THR A 302 -40.28 11.28 -14.77
N ASN A 303 -41.47 11.73 -14.41
CA ASN A 303 -42.50 12.11 -15.41
C ASN A 303 -43.68 12.83 -14.73
N SER A 304 -44.70 13.18 -15.54
CA SER A 304 -45.91 13.84 -15.07
C SER A 304 -46.81 12.95 -14.21
N PHE A 305 -46.60 11.64 -14.17
CA PHE A 305 -47.47 10.67 -13.50
C PHE A 305 -47.00 10.33 -12.08
N TYR A 306 -45.69 10.30 -11.84
CA TYR A 306 -45.14 9.98 -10.51
C TYR A 306 -43.78 10.65 -10.27
N ASN A 307 -43.48 10.80 -8.98
CA ASN A 307 -42.18 11.20 -8.49
C ASN A 307 -41.59 10.11 -7.59
N SER A 308 -40.30 9.84 -7.68
CA SER A 308 -39.62 8.87 -6.83
C SER A 308 -38.58 9.58 -5.95
N LEU A 309 -38.79 9.50 -4.65
CA LEU A 309 -37.87 10.05 -3.66
C LEU A 309 -37.24 8.92 -2.87
N GLY A 310 -35.98 9.01 -2.56
CA GLY A 310 -35.32 8.02 -1.75
C GLY A 310 -34.32 8.60 -0.79
N GLN A 311 -34.13 7.90 0.30
CA GLN A 311 -33.10 8.17 1.30
C GLN A 311 -32.42 6.89 1.70
N SER A 312 -31.10 6.88 1.67
CA SER A 312 -30.29 5.77 2.18
C SER A 312 -29.35 6.30 3.27
N ARG A 313 -29.26 5.55 4.35
CA ARG A 313 -28.26 5.77 5.41
C ARG A 313 -27.50 4.49 5.63
N GLY A 314 -26.17 4.60 5.66
CA GLY A 314 -25.29 3.46 5.82
C GLY A 314 -24.28 3.67 6.93
N PHE A 315 -23.93 2.58 7.59
CA PHE A 315 -22.80 2.47 8.49
C PHE A 315 -21.93 1.32 8.01
N SER A 316 -20.63 1.51 7.96
CA SER A 316 -19.66 0.51 7.54
C SER A 316 -18.56 0.30 8.58
N PHE A 317 -18.14 -0.95 8.71
CA PHE A 317 -16.94 -1.33 9.45
C PHE A 317 -16.10 -2.22 8.53
N TYR A 318 -14.83 -1.91 8.35
CA TYR A 318 -13.99 -2.65 7.41
C TYR A 318 -12.54 -2.73 7.86
N GLY A 319 -11.83 -3.74 7.33
CA GLY A 319 -10.42 -3.93 7.52
C GLY A 319 -9.68 -3.99 6.18
N LEU A 320 -8.47 -3.48 6.17
CA LEU A 320 -7.53 -3.51 5.07
C LEU A 320 -6.23 -4.13 5.58
N THR A 321 -5.88 -5.32 5.08
CA THR A 321 -4.67 -6.02 5.51
C THR A 321 -3.76 -6.26 4.31
N PRO A 322 -2.53 -5.70 4.29
CA PRO A 322 -1.59 -5.99 3.23
C PRO A 322 -1.12 -7.44 3.34
N VAL A 323 -1.40 -8.26 2.31
CA VAL A 323 -1.03 -9.68 2.25
C VAL A 323 0.30 -9.87 1.54
N TYR A 324 0.52 -9.11 0.46
CA TYR A 324 1.72 -9.19 -0.34
C TYR A 324 2.09 -7.81 -0.88
N ARG A 325 3.40 -7.53 -0.92
CA ARG A 325 3.94 -6.32 -1.53
C ARG A 325 5.34 -6.57 -2.05
N ASP A 326 5.56 -6.25 -3.30
CA ASP A 326 6.88 -6.13 -3.91
C ASP A 326 7.02 -4.77 -4.64
N ARG A 327 8.00 -4.63 -5.54
CA ARG A 327 8.22 -3.38 -6.29
C ARG A 327 7.07 -3.02 -7.23
N MET A 328 6.39 -4.01 -7.82
CA MET A 328 5.37 -3.82 -8.86
C MET A 328 3.96 -4.18 -8.39
N ASN A 329 3.86 -5.03 -7.38
CA ASN A 329 2.59 -5.60 -6.98
C ASN A 329 2.29 -5.34 -5.50
N ARG A 330 1.06 -4.94 -5.24
CA ARG A 330 0.52 -4.83 -3.89
C ARG A 330 -0.81 -5.58 -3.85
N VAL A 331 -0.91 -6.54 -2.95
CA VAL A 331 -2.14 -7.29 -2.67
C VAL A 331 -2.60 -6.95 -1.28
N THR A 332 -3.83 -6.44 -1.18
CA THR A 332 -4.46 -6.06 0.10
C THR A 332 -5.78 -6.79 0.24
N ALA A 333 -5.92 -7.57 1.29
CA ALA A 333 -7.19 -8.15 1.66
C ALA A 333 -8.11 -7.05 2.22
N ILE A 334 -9.32 -7.00 1.70
CA ILE A 334 -10.38 -6.09 2.12
C ILE A 334 -11.50 -6.94 2.67
N TYR A 335 -12.00 -6.64 3.86
CA TYR A 335 -13.12 -7.32 4.48
C TYR A 335 -13.93 -6.35 5.32
N GLY A 336 -15.23 -6.60 5.42
CA GLY A 336 -16.06 -5.68 6.19
C GLY A 336 -17.52 -6.06 6.25
N TYR A 337 -18.25 -5.18 6.92
CA TYR A 337 -19.68 -5.25 7.13
C TYR A 337 -20.30 -3.89 6.88
N ASP A 338 -21.35 -3.86 6.08
CA ASP A 338 -22.15 -2.68 5.81
C ASP A 338 -23.59 -2.91 6.28
N HIS A 339 -24.08 -2.00 7.10
CA HIS A 339 -25.48 -1.88 7.44
C HIS A 339 -26.10 -0.72 6.70
N ARG A 340 -27.17 -0.94 5.97
CA ARG A 340 -27.85 0.10 5.19
C ARG A 340 -29.34 0.08 5.41
N LYS A 341 -29.90 1.24 5.73
CA LYS A 341 -31.33 1.49 5.78
C LYS A 341 -31.73 2.34 4.59
N ILE A 342 -32.69 1.86 3.80
CA ILE A 342 -33.17 2.49 2.56
C ILE A 342 -34.66 2.76 2.74
N LYS A 343 -35.08 3.98 2.40
CA LYS A 343 -36.48 4.39 2.41
C LYS A 343 -36.79 5.00 1.06
N ASP A 344 -37.66 4.33 0.30
CA ASP A 344 -38.12 4.79 -1.00
C ASP A 344 -39.57 5.22 -0.91
N ARG A 345 -39.92 6.32 -1.54
CA ARG A 345 -41.25 6.87 -1.63
C ARG A 345 -41.64 7.11 -3.08
N LEU A 346 -42.76 6.57 -3.47
CA LEU A 346 -43.35 6.81 -4.77
C LEU A 346 -44.59 7.69 -4.58
N GLN A 347 -44.56 8.89 -5.12
CA GLN A 347 -45.68 9.84 -5.10
C GLN A 347 -46.37 9.85 -6.47
N LEU A 348 -47.68 9.53 -6.50
CA LEU A 348 -48.47 9.54 -7.71
C LEU A 348 -49.00 10.97 -7.94
N LYS A 349 -48.81 11.46 -9.19
CA LYS A 349 -49.22 12.80 -9.62
C LYS A 349 -50.42 12.78 -10.57
N ALA A 350 -50.82 11.59 -11.06
CA ALA A 350 -51.90 11.45 -12.03
C ALA A 350 -53.25 11.94 -11.46
N ALA A 351 -54.05 12.57 -12.30
CA ALA A 351 -55.38 13.07 -11.94
C ALA A 351 -56.24 11.96 -11.32
N GLY A 352 -56.81 12.20 -10.15
CA GLY A 352 -57.60 11.23 -9.38
C GLY A 352 -56.76 10.28 -8.49
N LEU A 353 -55.46 10.26 -8.61
CA LEU A 353 -54.52 9.50 -7.76
C LEU A 353 -53.53 10.42 -7.06
N ALA A 354 -53.63 11.74 -7.27
CA ALA A 354 -52.79 12.73 -6.64
C ALA A 354 -52.93 12.65 -5.10
N GLY A 355 -51.79 12.62 -4.39
CA GLY A 355 -51.74 12.47 -2.93
C GLY A 355 -51.60 11.02 -2.43
N ILE A 356 -51.61 10.01 -3.32
CA ILE A 356 -51.24 8.65 -2.91
C ILE A 356 -49.73 8.54 -2.84
N GLU A 357 -49.21 8.21 -1.67
CA GLU A 357 -47.81 7.97 -1.38
C GLU A 357 -47.60 6.53 -0.98
N LEU A 358 -46.68 5.85 -1.65
CA LEU A 358 -46.26 4.50 -1.32
C LEU A 358 -44.86 4.56 -0.77
N THR A 359 -44.70 4.14 0.47
CA THR A 359 -43.41 4.10 1.12
C THR A 359 -42.95 2.65 1.30
N THR A 360 -41.71 2.38 0.90
CA THR A 360 -41.04 1.10 1.12
C THR A 360 -39.79 1.32 1.95
N GLU A 361 -39.65 0.58 3.04
CA GLU A 361 -38.45 0.57 3.85
C GLU A 361 -37.74 -0.77 3.73
N LYS A 362 -36.44 -0.74 3.53
CA LYS A 362 -35.58 -1.92 3.41
C LYS A 362 -34.37 -1.75 4.29
N MET A 363 -33.91 -2.85 4.88
CA MET A 363 -32.64 -2.93 5.57
C MET A 363 -31.78 -3.97 4.86
N ALA A 364 -30.53 -3.63 4.63
CA ALA A 364 -29.55 -4.53 4.04
C ALA A 364 -28.35 -4.64 4.99
N ASN A 365 -27.95 -5.88 5.23
CA ASN A 365 -26.72 -6.22 5.94
C ASN A 365 -25.82 -6.96 4.94
N VAL A 366 -24.67 -6.40 4.64
CA VAL A 366 -23.75 -6.94 3.61
C VAL A 366 -22.42 -7.24 4.26
N TYR A 367 -22.00 -8.49 4.16
CA TYR A 367 -20.63 -8.89 4.45
C TYR A 367 -19.87 -8.97 3.16
N HIS A 368 -18.68 -8.39 3.10
CA HIS A 368 -17.85 -8.43 1.92
C HIS A 368 -16.43 -8.84 2.25
N ALA A 369 -15.79 -9.56 1.34
CA ALA A 369 -14.38 -9.88 1.38
C ALA A 369 -13.83 -9.88 -0.05
N GLY A 370 -12.59 -9.42 -0.22
CA GLY A 370 -11.93 -9.34 -1.52
C GLY A 370 -10.42 -9.13 -1.38
N ILE A 371 -9.71 -9.22 -2.47
CA ILE A 371 -8.27 -8.97 -2.60
C ILE A 371 -8.00 -8.07 -3.79
#